data_083846d8a0b848873d911ee0ed1e357a
#
_entry.id   083846d8a0b848873d911ee0ed1e357a
#
_cell.length_a   1.000
_cell.length_b   1.000
_cell.length_c   1.000
_cell.angle_alpha   90.00
_cell.angle_beta   90.00
_cell.angle_gamma   90.00
#
_symmetry.space_group_name_H-M   'P 1'
#
loop_
_entity.id
_entity.type
_entity.pdbx_description
1 polymer ?
#
loop_
_entity_poly.entity_id
_entity_poly.type
_entity_poly.pdbx_seq_one_letter_code
_entity_poly.pdbx_strand_id
1 'polypeptide(L)'
;MSVQFSMKFPPAVMVSGYDIIEDVDPIQGTHMMCFEPVLEEGEGSCKVLSLQELKMRAIEINGELGLRDLQSILICGGLINLSETHRIIFPGTILERRDSLHVPYMDCNGAGWSRGFLSLNEGFSRFDRFLCLC
;
A
#
# COMPACT_ATOMS: atom_id res chain seq x y z
N MET A 1 -4.71 11.06 10.88
CA MET A 1 -5.78 11.67 10.05
C MET A 1 -6.57 10.57 9.37
N SER A 2 -7.88 10.68 9.34
CA SER A 2 -8.73 9.73 8.60
C SER A 2 -9.31 10.39 7.37
N VAL A 3 -9.51 9.61 6.34
CA VAL A 3 -10.14 10.07 5.10
C VAL A 3 -11.21 9.06 4.68
N GLN A 4 -12.20 9.53 3.94
CA GLN A 4 -13.28 8.69 3.45
C GLN A 4 -13.07 8.38 1.97
N PHE A 5 -13.16 7.11 1.61
CA PHE A 5 -13.07 6.66 0.23
C PHE A 5 -14.30 5.90 -0.17
N SER A 6 -14.75 6.13 -1.40
CA SER A 6 -15.76 5.31 -2.06
C SER A 6 -15.06 4.33 -2.99
N MET A 7 -15.11 3.06 -2.65
CA MET A 7 -14.46 1.99 -3.40
C MET A 7 -15.53 1.24 -4.18
N LYS A 8 -15.69 1.59 -5.46
CA LYS A 8 -16.68 0.96 -6.35
C LYS A 8 -15.98 0.36 -7.55
N PHE A 9 -16.41 -0.83 -7.94
CA PHE A 9 -15.97 -1.47 -9.17
C PHE A 9 -14.46 -1.49 -9.32
N PRO A 10 -13.75 -2.20 -8.42
CA PRO A 10 -12.30 -2.25 -8.52
C PRO A 10 -11.88 -2.78 -9.89
N PRO A 11 -11.00 -2.08 -10.58
CA PRO A 11 -10.60 -2.46 -11.93
C PRO A 11 -9.78 -3.75 -11.93
N ALA A 12 -9.85 -4.47 -13.03
CA ALA A 12 -8.89 -5.53 -13.27
C ALA A 12 -7.50 -4.93 -13.36
N VAL A 13 -6.53 -5.52 -12.69
CA VAL A 13 -5.17 -5.03 -12.69
C VAL A 13 -4.28 -6.04 -13.40
N MET A 14 -3.59 -5.55 -14.42
CA MET A 14 -2.55 -6.30 -15.10
C MET A 14 -1.21 -5.65 -14.79
N VAL A 15 -0.24 -6.45 -14.40
CA VAL A 15 1.09 -5.97 -14.04
C VAL A 15 2.11 -6.66 -14.94
N SER A 16 2.64 -5.90 -15.88
CA SER A 16 3.64 -6.42 -16.80
C SER A 16 4.97 -6.63 -16.10
N GLY A 17 5.56 -7.81 -16.28
CA GLY A 17 6.86 -8.12 -15.72
C GLY A 17 6.86 -8.64 -14.30
N TYR A 18 5.69 -8.80 -13.69
CA TYR A 18 5.53 -9.34 -12.33
C TYR A 18 4.53 -10.48 -12.31
N ASP A 19 4.78 -11.45 -11.45
CA ASP A 19 3.82 -12.50 -11.13
C ASP A 19 3.14 -12.17 -9.81
N ILE A 20 1.82 -12.23 -9.78
CA ILE A 20 1.06 -12.02 -8.55
C ILE A 20 1.06 -13.34 -7.79
N ILE A 21 1.71 -13.37 -6.63
CA ILE A 21 1.82 -14.56 -5.79
C ILE A 21 0.69 -14.63 -4.78
N GLU A 22 0.35 -13.50 -4.21
CA GLU A 22 -0.74 -13.37 -3.24
C GLU A 22 -1.55 -12.13 -3.56
N ASP A 23 -2.84 -12.21 -3.34
CA ASP A 23 -3.74 -11.09 -3.53
C ASP A 23 -4.90 -11.21 -2.55
N VAL A 24 -5.57 -10.10 -2.31
CA VAL A 24 -6.75 -10.04 -1.46
C VAL A 24 -7.93 -9.52 -2.27
N ASP A 25 -9.13 -9.85 -1.82
CA ASP A 25 -10.32 -9.26 -2.41
C ASP A 25 -10.36 -7.77 -2.12
N PRO A 26 -10.71 -6.95 -3.11
CA PRO A 26 -10.79 -5.51 -2.88
C PRO A 26 -11.96 -5.16 -1.98
N ILE A 27 -11.79 -4.14 -1.17
CA ILE A 27 -12.89 -3.58 -0.41
C ILE A 27 -13.81 -2.80 -1.35
N GLN A 28 -15.09 -2.77 -1.02
CA GLN A 28 -16.08 -2.05 -1.79
C GLN A 28 -16.93 -1.18 -0.89
N GLY A 29 -17.54 -0.15 -1.48
CA GLY A 29 -18.38 0.78 -0.74
C GLY A 29 -17.58 1.95 -0.18
N THR A 30 -18.20 2.67 0.73
CA THR A 30 -17.60 3.85 1.35
C THR A 30 -17.06 3.48 2.72
N HIS A 31 -15.79 3.76 2.94
CA HIS A 31 -15.09 3.41 4.18
C HIS A 31 -14.34 4.60 4.73
N MET A 32 -14.27 4.68 6.04
CA MET A 32 -13.33 5.57 6.72
C MET A 32 -11.97 4.89 6.79
N MET A 33 -10.94 5.60 6.37
CA MET A 33 -9.58 5.08 6.29
C MET A 33 -8.65 5.92 7.15
N CYS A 34 -7.66 5.24 7.72
CA CYS A 34 -6.62 5.86 8.52
C CYS A 34 -5.25 5.53 7.95
N PHE A 35 -4.26 6.37 8.26
CA PHE A 35 -2.87 6.12 7.89
C PHE A 35 -2.10 5.74 9.13
N GLU A 36 -1.39 4.61 9.05
CA GLU A 36 -0.60 4.10 10.16
C GLU A 36 0.84 3.84 9.70
N PRO A 37 1.84 4.11 10.54
CA PRO A 37 3.23 3.87 10.16
C PRO A 37 3.50 2.40 9.87
N VAL A 38 4.31 2.13 8.86
CA VAL A 38 4.80 0.77 8.58
C VAL A 38 5.82 0.35 9.63
N LEU A 39 6.74 1.24 9.96
CA LEU A 39 7.75 0.98 10.98
C LEU A 39 7.26 1.42 12.36
N GLU A 40 7.66 0.65 13.36
CA GLU A 40 7.36 0.98 14.76
C GLU A 40 8.29 2.08 15.26
N GLU A 41 7.87 2.76 16.33
CA GLU A 41 8.69 3.76 16.98
C GLU A 41 10.01 3.15 17.43
N GLY A 42 11.09 3.86 17.18
CA GLY A 42 12.43 3.39 17.51
C GLY A 42 13.12 2.57 16.43
N GLU A 43 12.40 2.16 15.40
CA GLU A 43 13.02 1.51 14.25
C GLU A 43 13.67 2.56 13.35
N GLY A 44 14.88 2.28 12.90
CA GLY A 44 15.61 3.21 12.05
C GLY A 44 15.07 3.24 10.63
N SER A 45 15.52 4.23 9.86
CA SER A 45 15.19 4.34 8.44
C SER A 45 15.77 3.16 7.66
N CYS A 46 15.12 2.80 6.55
CA CYS A 46 15.56 1.73 5.67
C CYS A 46 15.58 0.35 6.33
N LYS A 47 14.66 0.12 7.26
CA LYS A 47 14.55 -1.20 7.88
C LYS A 47 13.91 -2.19 6.93
N VAL A 48 14.59 -3.32 6.73
CA VAL A 48 14.04 -4.44 5.96
C VAL A 48 13.12 -5.26 6.86
N LEU A 49 11.89 -5.47 6.40
CA LEU A 49 10.95 -6.36 7.06
C LEU A 49 10.83 -7.65 6.24
N SER A 50 10.71 -8.78 6.91
CA SER A 50 10.32 -10.00 6.22
C SER A 50 8.88 -9.89 5.74
N LEU A 51 8.50 -10.70 4.76
CA LEU A 51 7.10 -10.76 4.31
C LEU A 51 6.16 -11.04 5.48
N GLN A 52 6.54 -11.96 6.34
CA GLN A 52 5.72 -12.32 7.51
C GLN A 52 5.54 -11.15 8.46
N GLU A 53 6.60 -10.41 8.76
CA GLU A 53 6.52 -9.23 9.62
C GLU A 53 5.63 -8.15 9.02
N LEU A 54 5.78 -7.89 7.72
CA LEU A 54 4.96 -6.91 7.02
C LEU A 54 3.49 -7.28 7.08
N LYS A 55 3.17 -8.53 6.81
CA LYS A 55 1.79 -9.03 6.85
C LYS A 55 1.19 -8.97 8.23
N MET A 56 1.93 -9.36 9.25
CA MET A 56 1.46 -9.32 10.63
C MET A 56 1.12 -7.89 11.06
N ARG A 57 1.97 -6.94 10.72
CA ARG A 57 1.72 -5.54 11.02
C ARG A 57 0.46 -5.03 10.33
N ALA A 58 0.28 -5.39 9.06
CA ALA A 58 -0.89 -4.98 8.30
C ALA A 58 -2.18 -5.57 8.86
N ILE A 59 -2.17 -6.85 9.23
CA ILE A 59 -3.34 -7.52 9.80
C ILE A 59 -3.78 -6.86 11.10
N GLU A 60 -2.84 -6.53 11.97
CA GLU A 60 -3.13 -5.93 13.27
C GLU A 60 -3.90 -4.61 13.16
N ILE A 61 -3.71 -3.88 12.08
CA ILE A 61 -4.32 -2.56 11.89
C ILE A 61 -5.38 -2.54 10.80
N ASN A 62 -5.83 -3.69 10.31
CA ASN A 62 -6.77 -3.79 9.18
C ASN A 62 -6.25 -3.07 7.93
N GLY A 63 -4.97 -3.22 7.66
CA GLY A 63 -4.27 -2.58 6.54
C GLY A 63 -3.88 -3.53 5.42
N GLU A 64 -4.51 -4.68 5.30
CA GLU A 64 -4.25 -5.63 4.23
C GLU A 64 -4.98 -5.27 2.93
N LEU A 65 -4.74 -4.07 2.44
CA LEU A 65 -5.28 -3.63 1.16
C LEU A 65 -4.31 -4.02 0.04
N GLY A 66 -4.86 -4.33 -1.12
CA GLY A 66 -4.09 -4.81 -2.24
C GLY A 66 -4.06 -3.88 -3.44
N LEU A 67 -3.51 -4.38 -4.53
CA LEU A 67 -3.29 -3.61 -5.75
C LEU A 67 -4.59 -3.10 -6.37
N ARG A 68 -5.68 -3.87 -6.28
CA ARG A 68 -6.96 -3.44 -6.80
C ARG A 68 -7.54 -2.28 -6.00
N ASP A 69 -7.31 -2.26 -4.69
CA ASP A 69 -7.68 -1.13 -3.84
C ASP A 69 -6.88 0.12 -4.21
N LEU A 70 -5.58 -0.03 -4.38
CA LEU A 70 -4.71 1.05 -4.83
C LEU A 70 -5.20 1.62 -6.15
N GLN A 71 -5.50 0.77 -7.11
CA GLN A 71 -5.94 1.19 -8.43
C GLN A 71 -7.28 1.93 -8.36
N SER A 72 -8.21 1.46 -7.53
CA SER A 72 -9.49 2.13 -7.31
C SER A 72 -9.29 3.53 -6.75
N ILE A 73 -8.39 3.68 -5.80
CA ILE A 73 -8.08 4.98 -5.19
C ILE A 73 -7.50 5.93 -6.24
N LEU A 74 -6.57 5.45 -7.07
CA LEU A 74 -5.98 6.27 -8.13
C LEU A 74 -7.04 6.75 -9.14
N ILE A 75 -7.98 5.89 -9.50
CA ILE A 75 -9.06 6.24 -10.44
C ILE A 75 -10.03 7.22 -9.81
N CYS A 76 -10.41 7.02 -8.57
CA CYS A 76 -11.38 7.87 -7.89
C CYS A 76 -10.81 9.21 -7.44
N GLY A 77 -9.50 9.37 -7.44
CA GLY A 77 -8.84 10.62 -7.09
C GLY A 77 -9.07 11.09 -5.66
N GLY A 78 -9.36 10.15 -4.75
CA GLY A 78 -9.83 10.48 -3.42
C GLY A 78 -8.79 10.88 -2.40
N LEU A 79 -7.51 10.81 -2.72
CA LEU A 79 -6.44 11.19 -1.80
C LEU A 79 -6.05 12.64 -1.97
N ILE A 80 -6.39 13.46 -1.01
CA ILE A 80 -6.10 14.88 -1.02
C ILE A 80 -5.20 15.20 0.18
N ASN A 81 -4.13 15.96 -0.05
CA ASN A 81 -3.31 16.58 0.99
C ASN A 81 -2.53 15.64 1.91
N LEU A 82 -1.89 14.62 1.35
CA LEU A 82 -0.92 13.84 2.08
C LEU A 82 0.50 14.29 1.74
N SER A 83 0.74 15.58 1.80
CA SER A 83 2.00 16.19 1.38
C SER A 83 3.22 15.69 2.16
N GLU A 84 3.01 15.12 3.34
CA GLU A 84 4.08 14.62 4.19
C GLU A 84 4.25 13.11 4.12
N THR A 85 3.39 12.41 3.40
CA THR A 85 3.46 10.96 3.26
C THR A 85 4.27 10.63 2.02
N HIS A 86 5.30 9.83 2.17
CA HIS A 86 6.16 9.48 1.06
C HIS A 86 5.56 8.37 0.22
N ARG A 87 5.20 7.27 0.87
CA ARG A 87 4.61 6.13 0.17
C ARG A 87 3.52 5.52 1.02
N ILE A 88 2.46 5.09 0.35
CA ILE A 88 1.39 4.32 0.97
C ILE A 88 1.52 2.89 0.46
N ILE A 89 1.70 1.96 1.37
CA ILE A 89 2.03 0.57 1.08
C ILE A 89 0.76 -0.28 1.10
N PHE A 90 0.61 -1.15 0.10
CA PHE A 90 -0.54 -2.03 -0.05
C PHE A 90 -0.13 -3.50 0.04
N PRO A 91 0.05 -4.03 1.26
CA PRO A 91 0.64 -5.36 1.46
C PRO A 91 -0.30 -6.53 1.20
N GLY A 92 -1.54 -6.27 0.83
CA GLY A 92 -2.49 -7.34 0.46
C GLY A 92 -2.16 -8.03 -0.85
N THR A 93 -1.34 -7.43 -1.69
CA THR A 93 -0.86 -8.02 -2.93
C THR A 93 0.65 -8.19 -2.85
N ILE A 94 1.13 -9.39 -3.14
CA ILE A 94 2.56 -9.70 -3.18
C ILE A 94 2.89 -10.13 -4.60
N LEU A 95 3.92 -9.52 -5.16
CA LEU A 95 4.37 -9.79 -6.52
C LEU A 95 5.80 -10.31 -6.49
N GLU A 96 6.14 -11.09 -7.50
CA GLU A 96 7.50 -11.60 -7.67
C GLU A 96 8.06 -11.16 -9.01
N ARG A 97 9.31 -10.74 -8.99
CA ARG A 97 10.07 -10.43 -10.18
C ARG A 97 11.51 -10.78 -9.91
N ARG A 98 12.10 -11.65 -10.77
CA ARG A 98 13.51 -12.04 -10.66
C ARG A 98 13.88 -12.53 -9.26
N ASP A 99 13.06 -13.42 -8.70
CA ASP A 99 13.25 -14.02 -7.38
C ASP A 99 13.20 -13.01 -6.22
N SER A 100 12.71 -11.81 -6.45
CA SER A 100 12.50 -10.81 -5.41
C SER A 100 11.02 -10.55 -5.22
N LEU A 101 10.62 -10.44 -3.96
CA LEU A 101 9.25 -10.10 -3.60
C LEU A 101 9.07 -8.58 -3.58
N HIS A 102 7.91 -8.15 -4.06
CA HIS A 102 7.56 -6.73 -4.16
C HIS A 102 6.17 -6.51 -3.60
N VAL A 103 5.95 -5.31 -3.10
CA VAL A 103 4.62 -4.83 -2.69
C VAL A 103 4.28 -3.56 -3.45
N PRO A 104 2.99 -3.38 -3.79
CA PRO A 104 2.59 -2.14 -4.45
C PRO A 104 2.57 -0.97 -3.48
N TYR A 105 2.85 0.20 -4.00
CA TYR A 105 2.71 1.45 -3.25
C TYR A 105 2.21 2.57 -4.15
N MET A 106 1.66 3.60 -3.52
CA MET A 106 1.38 4.87 -4.19
C MET A 106 2.27 5.94 -3.57
N ASP A 107 2.70 6.90 -4.41
CA ASP A 107 3.36 8.08 -3.91
C ASP A 107 2.88 9.33 -4.66
N CYS A 108 3.11 10.47 -4.06
CA CYS A 108 2.80 11.77 -4.67
C CYS A 108 4.10 12.47 -5.01
N ASN A 109 4.25 12.86 -6.27
CA ASN A 109 5.49 13.45 -6.76
C ASN A 109 5.32 14.86 -7.34
N GLY A 110 4.37 15.62 -6.82
CA GLY A 110 4.12 16.97 -7.29
C GLY A 110 3.22 17.05 -8.52
N ALA A 111 3.21 16.04 -9.37
CA ALA A 111 2.34 15.95 -10.54
C ALA A 111 1.06 15.14 -10.24
N GLY A 112 0.95 14.61 -9.06
CA GLY A 112 -0.16 13.76 -8.63
C GLY A 112 0.32 12.44 -8.06
N TRP A 113 -0.61 11.53 -7.86
CA TRP A 113 -0.34 10.21 -7.30
C TRP A 113 0.00 9.21 -8.38
N SER A 114 0.98 8.38 -8.13
CA SER A 114 1.40 7.33 -9.05
C SER A 114 1.62 6.01 -8.31
N ARG A 115 1.59 4.94 -9.07
CA ARG A 115 1.79 3.58 -8.58
C ARG A 115 3.24 3.15 -8.78
N GLY A 116 3.79 2.42 -7.83
CA GLY A 116 5.08 1.77 -7.95
C GLY A 116 5.10 0.43 -7.26
N PHE A 117 6.21 -0.27 -7.35
CA PHE A 117 6.42 -1.56 -6.70
C PHE A 117 7.74 -1.52 -5.95
N LEU A 118 7.67 -1.79 -4.66
CA LEU A 118 8.83 -1.75 -3.77
C LEU A 118 9.34 -3.17 -3.53
N SER A 119 10.63 -3.40 -3.81
CA SER A 119 11.26 -4.66 -3.40
C SER A 119 11.36 -4.71 -1.88
N LEU A 120 10.99 -5.85 -1.30
CA LEU A 120 11.12 -6.03 0.15
C LEU A 120 12.57 -5.95 0.62
N ASN A 121 13.53 -6.15 -0.30
CA ASN A 121 14.96 -6.04 0.02
C ASN A 121 15.43 -4.60 0.21
N GLU A 122 14.66 -3.62 -0.26
CA GLU A 122 15.04 -2.21 -0.15
C GLU A 122 14.76 -1.60 1.21
N GLY A 123 13.83 -2.19 1.95
CA GLY A 123 13.46 -1.69 3.27
C GLY A 123 12.45 -0.55 3.22
N PHE A 124 11.96 -0.21 4.40
CA PHE A 124 10.92 0.80 4.59
C PHE A 124 11.48 2.03 5.31
N SER A 125 10.93 3.18 4.96
CA SER A 125 11.23 4.45 5.59
C SER A 125 10.24 4.72 6.73
N ARG A 126 10.67 5.51 7.70
CA ARG A 126 9.79 5.98 8.77
C ARG A 126 8.60 6.81 8.27
N PHE A 127 8.65 7.27 7.04
CA PHE A 127 7.57 8.05 6.41
C PHE A 127 6.59 7.19 5.62
N ASP A 128 6.90 5.92 5.45
CA ASP A 128 5.98 4.99 4.78
C ASP A 128 4.77 4.70 5.67
N ARG A 129 3.60 4.59 5.05
CA ARG A 129 2.34 4.38 5.77
C ARG A 129 1.56 3.23 5.17
N PHE A 130 0.83 2.54 6.03
CA PHE A 130 -0.28 1.71 5.58
C PHE A 130 -1.52 2.58 5.46
N LEU A 131 -2.40 2.21 4.54
CA LEU A 131 -3.77 2.66 4.54
C LEU A 131 -4.59 1.55 5.18
N CYS A 132 -5.40 1.87 6.17
CA CYS A 132 -6.15 0.87 6.91
C CYS A 132 -7.58 1.31 7.16
N LEU A 133 -8.44 0.34 7.41
CA LEU A 133 -9.82 0.62 7.82
C LEU A 133 -9.82 1.10 9.26
N CYS A 134 -10.46 2.24 9.47
CA CYS A 134 -10.57 2.80 10.82
C CYS A 134 -11.50 1.96 11.71
#